data_87853ade0a32a7dfee491ce5a30d61ee
#
_entry.id   87853ade0a32a7dfee491ce5a30d61ee
#
_cell.length_a   1.000
_cell.length_b   1.000
_cell.length_c   1.000
_cell.angle_alpha   90.00
_cell.angle_beta   90.00
_cell.angle_gamma   90.00
#
_symmetry.space_group_name_H-M   'P 1'
#
loop_
_entity.id
_entity.type
_entity.pdbx_description
1 polymer ?
#
loop_
_entity_poly.entity_id
_entity_poly.type
_entity_poly.pdbx_seq_one_letter_code
_entity_poly.pdbx_strand_id
1 'polypeptide(L)'
;MKKLAALVLSAALLAGSAAAVTPEEAFPAVHTYPGFIDVEEGAWYADAARVCCEVGLMQGTGHAFAPDELLTVGEVAAIAARMNEAITGEPIPMATPKPGETLPWYFSYVEYLESLGIDVPDPTKQATRQEFVTLLSAVVPEDMLSPINTITSLPDTEDADVLAFYNAGILTGVDDWGT
;
A
#
# COMPACT_ATOMS: atom_id res chain seq x y z
N MET A 1 -44.05 -24.17 -44.76
CA MET A 1 -43.65 -24.57 -43.41
C MET A 1 -42.16 -24.22 -43.27
N LYS A 2 -41.88 -23.06 -42.69
CA LYS A 2 -40.54 -22.53 -42.56
C LYS A 2 -39.98 -22.88 -41.17
N LYS A 3 -38.89 -23.66 -41.17
CA LYS A 3 -38.17 -24.00 -39.91
C LYS A 3 -37.28 -22.80 -39.52
N LEU A 4 -37.62 -22.13 -38.43
CA LEU A 4 -36.71 -21.18 -37.79
C LEU A 4 -35.66 -21.99 -37.02
N ALA A 5 -34.43 -21.89 -37.44
CA ALA A 5 -33.26 -22.33 -36.68
C ALA A 5 -32.95 -21.24 -35.65
N ALA A 6 -33.16 -21.52 -34.37
CA ALA A 6 -32.74 -20.71 -33.26
C ALA A 6 -31.24 -20.91 -33.07
N LEU A 7 -30.46 -19.89 -33.40
CA LEU A 7 -29.01 -19.83 -33.13
C LEU A 7 -28.85 -19.42 -31.65
N VAL A 8 -28.60 -20.40 -30.79
CA VAL A 8 -28.24 -20.16 -29.40
C VAL A 8 -26.76 -19.74 -29.39
N LEU A 9 -26.52 -18.45 -29.32
CA LEU A 9 -25.18 -17.90 -29.11
C LEU A 9 -24.81 -18.11 -27.64
N SER A 10 -24.12 -19.21 -27.36
CA SER A 10 -23.52 -19.46 -26.06
C SER A 10 -22.33 -18.50 -25.90
N ALA A 11 -22.58 -17.33 -25.28
CA ALA A 11 -21.51 -16.50 -24.76
C ALA A 11 -20.90 -17.27 -23.58
N ALA A 12 -19.84 -18.00 -23.83
CA ALA A 12 -18.94 -18.48 -22.80
C ALA A 12 -18.30 -17.24 -22.17
N LEU A 13 -18.83 -16.82 -21.02
CA LEU A 13 -18.11 -15.98 -20.07
C LEU A 13 -16.89 -16.80 -19.63
N LEU A 14 -15.76 -16.57 -20.26
CA LEU A 14 -14.46 -16.84 -19.69
C LEU A 14 -14.31 -15.86 -18.52
N ALA A 15 -14.84 -16.24 -17.37
CA ALA A 15 -14.36 -15.74 -16.11
C ALA A 15 -12.93 -16.30 -15.98
N GLY A 16 -11.97 -15.59 -16.57
CA GLY A 16 -10.58 -15.74 -16.21
C GLY A 16 -10.56 -15.36 -14.72
N SER A 17 -10.33 -16.33 -13.84
CA SER A 17 -9.84 -16.04 -12.52
C SER A 17 -8.54 -15.30 -12.75
N ALA A 18 -8.52 -13.98 -12.53
CA ALA A 18 -7.27 -13.28 -12.38
C ALA A 18 -6.54 -14.03 -11.26
N ALA A 19 -5.44 -14.68 -11.59
CA ALA A 19 -4.61 -15.30 -10.57
C ALA A 19 -4.22 -14.17 -9.62
N ALA A 20 -4.40 -14.37 -8.33
CA ALA A 20 -3.94 -13.40 -7.34
C ALA A 20 -2.46 -13.17 -7.56
N VAL A 21 -2.07 -11.90 -7.67
CA VAL A 21 -0.67 -11.51 -7.84
C VAL A 21 0.05 -11.85 -6.52
N THR A 22 1.15 -12.59 -6.60
CA THR A 22 1.93 -12.87 -5.38
C THR A 22 2.70 -11.63 -4.95
N PRO A 23 3.08 -11.49 -3.66
CA PRO A 23 3.88 -10.36 -3.19
C PRO A 23 5.19 -10.18 -3.99
N GLU A 24 5.86 -11.26 -4.38
CA GLU A 24 7.08 -11.23 -5.16
C GLU A 24 6.85 -10.75 -6.59
N GLU A 25 5.67 -11.03 -7.17
CA GLU A 25 5.28 -10.55 -8.49
C GLU A 25 4.85 -9.08 -8.46
N ALA A 26 4.17 -8.64 -7.39
CA ALA A 26 3.73 -7.26 -7.22
C ALA A 26 4.89 -6.31 -6.90
N PHE A 27 5.89 -6.77 -6.16
CA PHE A 27 6.98 -5.94 -5.65
C PHE A 27 8.38 -6.35 -6.16
N PRO A 28 8.61 -6.36 -7.47
CA PRO A 28 9.95 -6.57 -8.00
C PRO A 28 10.85 -5.40 -7.60
N ALA A 29 12.15 -5.64 -7.47
CA ALA A 29 13.12 -4.57 -7.27
C ALA A 29 13.20 -3.71 -8.56
N VAL A 30 12.80 -2.45 -8.44
CA VAL A 30 12.75 -1.46 -9.55
C VAL A 30 13.80 -0.36 -9.39
N HIS A 31 14.40 -0.24 -8.19
CA HIS A 31 15.46 0.71 -7.87
C HIS A 31 16.68 0.03 -7.29
N THR A 32 17.82 0.71 -7.37
CA THR A 32 19.03 0.34 -6.63
C THR A 32 19.03 1.08 -5.30
N TYR A 33 19.27 0.37 -4.21
CA TYR A 33 19.43 0.99 -2.91
C TYR A 33 20.63 1.95 -2.88
N PRO A 34 20.45 3.24 -2.55
CA PRO A 34 21.52 4.23 -2.64
C PRO A 34 22.53 4.17 -1.48
N GLY A 35 22.19 3.44 -0.40
CA GLY A 35 22.96 3.50 0.85
C GLY A 35 22.71 4.81 1.57
N PHE A 36 21.67 4.87 2.41
CA PHE A 36 21.36 6.07 3.20
C PHE A 36 22.38 6.27 4.32
N ILE A 37 22.81 7.51 4.52
CA ILE A 37 23.88 7.86 5.49
C ILE A 37 23.43 7.71 6.95
N ASP A 38 22.12 7.68 7.20
CA ASP A 38 21.45 7.59 8.50
C ASP A 38 20.86 6.21 8.78
N VAL A 39 21.12 5.23 7.93
CA VAL A 39 20.76 3.83 8.14
C VAL A 39 22.05 3.06 8.47
N GLU A 40 22.23 2.78 9.76
CA GLU A 40 23.41 2.02 10.23
C GLU A 40 23.33 0.55 9.76
N GLU A 41 24.47 0.02 9.34
CA GLU A 41 24.58 -1.40 8.99
C GLU A 41 24.29 -2.27 10.22
N GLY A 42 23.28 -3.15 10.11
CA GLY A 42 22.84 -4.00 11.23
C GLY A 42 21.79 -3.38 12.14
N ALA A 43 21.30 -2.16 11.87
CA ALA A 43 20.08 -1.66 12.51
C ALA A 43 18.90 -2.60 12.20
N TRP A 44 18.00 -2.80 13.16
CA TRP A 44 16.89 -3.74 13.02
C TRP A 44 15.96 -3.43 11.83
N TYR A 45 15.92 -2.18 11.40
CA TYR A 45 15.12 -1.70 10.27
C TYR A 45 15.90 -1.61 8.95
N ALA A 46 17.22 -1.85 8.94
CA ALA A 46 18.07 -1.60 7.77
C ALA A 46 17.64 -2.41 6.54
N ASP A 47 17.31 -3.68 6.71
CA ASP A 47 16.83 -4.53 5.62
C ASP A 47 15.46 -4.08 5.12
N ALA A 48 14.55 -3.67 6.01
CA ALA A 48 13.24 -3.14 5.63
C ALA A 48 13.38 -1.83 4.84
N ALA A 49 14.24 -0.90 5.27
CA ALA A 49 14.52 0.35 4.57
C ALA A 49 15.07 0.07 3.16
N ARG A 50 16.01 -0.88 3.04
CA ARG A 50 16.56 -1.30 1.76
C ARG A 50 15.48 -1.87 0.84
N VAL A 51 14.69 -2.83 1.32
CA VAL A 51 13.62 -3.46 0.53
C VAL A 51 12.58 -2.42 0.09
N CYS A 52 12.07 -1.58 1.00
CA CYS A 52 11.11 -0.52 0.66
C CYS A 52 11.63 0.45 -0.41
N CYS A 53 12.94 0.74 -0.39
CA CYS A 53 13.58 1.56 -1.42
C CYS A 53 13.69 0.80 -2.75
N GLU A 54 14.15 -0.44 -2.72
CA GLU A 54 14.36 -1.26 -3.93
C GLU A 54 13.05 -1.53 -4.67
N VAL A 55 11.95 -1.76 -3.97
CA VAL A 55 10.61 -1.96 -4.56
C VAL A 55 9.85 -0.65 -4.85
N GLY A 56 10.45 0.50 -4.56
CA GLY A 56 9.89 1.81 -4.90
C GLY A 56 8.83 2.36 -3.96
N LEU A 57 8.52 1.70 -2.84
CA LEU A 57 7.52 2.17 -1.87
C LEU A 57 7.98 3.41 -1.10
N MET A 58 9.24 3.43 -0.64
CA MET A 58 9.86 4.54 0.09
C MET A 58 11.16 4.96 -0.59
N GLN A 59 11.41 6.26 -0.70
CA GLN A 59 12.57 6.78 -1.45
C GLN A 59 13.54 7.58 -0.58
N GLY A 60 13.20 7.85 0.67
CA GLY A 60 13.95 8.75 1.53
C GLY A 60 13.95 10.21 1.02
N THR A 61 14.78 11.03 1.61
CA THR A 61 14.96 12.45 1.27
C THR A 61 16.40 12.70 0.79
N GLY A 62 16.67 12.46 -0.49
CA GLY A 62 18.02 12.59 -1.05
C GLY A 62 18.97 11.49 -0.55
N HIS A 63 19.84 11.79 0.43
CA HIS A 63 20.81 10.84 0.98
C HIS A 63 20.40 10.25 2.35
N ALA A 64 19.25 10.66 2.89
CA ALA A 64 18.76 10.25 4.20
C ALA A 64 17.43 9.48 4.07
N PHE A 65 17.24 8.48 4.92
CA PHE A 65 15.98 7.75 5.05
C PHE A 65 15.08 8.35 6.12
N ALA A 66 15.68 8.98 7.12
CA ALA A 66 15.05 9.61 8.29
C ALA A 66 14.25 8.61 9.16
N PRO A 67 14.87 7.52 9.64
CA PRO A 67 14.16 6.43 10.33
C PRO A 67 13.49 6.84 11.65
N ASP A 68 13.96 7.91 12.27
CA ASP A 68 13.44 8.43 13.54
C ASP A 68 12.36 9.51 13.36
N GLU A 69 12.07 9.92 12.12
CA GLU A 69 11.03 10.91 11.86
C GLU A 69 9.65 10.25 11.75
N LEU A 70 8.64 10.96 12.27
CA LEU A 70 7.26 10.52 12.17
C LEU A 70 6.72 10.83 10.77
N LEU A 71 6.07 9.84 10.16
CA LEU A 71 5.43 10.00 8.87
C LEU A 71 4.25 10.99 8.96
N THR A 72 4.09 11.80 7.94
CA THR A 72 2.86 12.55 7.70
C THR A 72 1.82 11.68 7.00
N VAL A 73 0.54 12.05 7.07
CA VAL A 73 -0.53 11.38 6.31
C VAL A 73 -0.26 11.42 4.81
N GLY A 74 0.33 12.52 4.29
CA GLY A 74 0.73 12.63 2.89
C GLY A 74 1.81 11.63 2.47
N GLU A 75 2.75 11.31 3.37
CA GLU A 75 3.76 10.27 3.13
C GLU A 75 3.16 8.88 3.14
N VAL A 76 2.24 8.61 4.07
CA VAL A 76 1.49 7.34 4.09
C VAL A 76 0.62 7.20 2.84
N ALA A 77 -0.04 8.27 2.39
CA ALA A 77 -0.81 8.28 1.15
C ALA A 77 0.07 7.95 -0.07
N ALA A 78 1.31 8.47 -0.11
CA ALA A 78 2.25 8.14 -1.18
C ALA A 78 2.67 6.65 -1.14
N ILE A 79 2.87 6.08 0.04
CA ILE A 79 3.18 4.64 0.21
C ILE A 79 1.99 3.80 -0.26
N ALA A 80 0.77 4.12 0.20
CA ALA A 80 -0.45 3.41 -0.17
C ALA A 80 -0.72 3.48 -1.70
N ALA A 81 -0.58 4.66 -2.30
CA ALA A 81 -0.77 4.84 -3.74
C ALA A 81 0.24 4.00 -4.55
N ARG A 82 1.52 4.02 -4.18
CA ARG A 82 2.57 3.22 -4.85
C ARG A 82 2.37 1.72 -4.64
N MET A 83 1.88 1.32 -3.47
CA MET A 83 1.51 -0.07 -3.21
C MET A 83 0.37 -0.51 -4.11
N ASN A 84 -0.69 0.31 -4.27
CA ASN A 84 -1.78 0.03 -5.18
C ASN A 84 -1.31 -0.06 -6.65
N GLU A 85 -0.46 0.89 -7.10
CA GLU A 85 0.15 0.84 -8.44
C GLU A 85 0.94 -0.46 -8.66
N ALA A 86 1.74 -0.88 -7.68
CA ALA A 86 2.52 -2.12 -7.78
C ALA A 86 1.63 -3.37 -7.87
N ILE A 87 0.54 -3.42 -7.09
CA ILE A 87 -0.40 -4.55 -7.05
C ILE A 87 -1.26 -4.61 -8.31
N THR A 88 -1.76 -3.48 -8.78
CA THR A 88 -2.72 -3.43 -9.90
C THR A 88 -2.05 -3.27 -11.26
N GLY A 89 -0.84 -2.71 -11.31
CA GLY A 89 -0.17 -2.28 -12.53
C GLY A 89 -0.74 -0.99 -13.14
N GLU A 90 -1.72 -0.36 -12.48
CA GLU A 90 -2.33 0.89 -12.95
C GLU A 90 -1.51 2.09 -12.49
N PRO A 91 -0.98 2.93 -13.41
CA PRO A 91 -0.08 4.01 -13.03
C PRO A 91 -0.80 5.13 -12.29
N ILE A 92 -0.14 5.73 -11.31
CA ILE A 92 -0.64 6.90 -10.57
C ILE A 92 -0.69 8.11 -11.52
N PRO A 93 -1.87 8.73 -11.72
CA PRO A 93 -1.99 9.92 -12.55
C PRO A 93 -1.28 11.11 -11.90
N MET A 94 -0.12 11.50 -12.42
CA MET A 94 0.63 12.64 -11.89
C MET A 94 0.04 13.96 -12.39
N ALA A 95 -0.43 14.80 -11.45
CA ALA A 95 -1.00 16.11 -11.76
C ALA A 95 0.05 17.06 -12.35
N THR A 96 -0.35 17.81 -13.36
CA THR A 96 0.50 18.87 -13.92
C THR A 96 -0.02 20.22 -13.43
N PRO A 97 0.80 20.99 -12.66
CA PRO A 97 0.41 22.31 -12.19
C PRO A 97 0.07 23.27 -13.34
N LYS A 98 -0.94 24.10 -13.18
CA LYS A 98 -1.24 25.19 -14.11
C LYS A 98 -0.16 26.29 -13.99
N PRO A 99 0.02 27.15 -15.01
CA PRO A 99 0.95 28.27 -14.91
C PRO A 99 0.68 29.14 -13.67
N GLY A 100 1.68 29.27 -12.80
CA GLY A 100 1.58 30.03 -11.54
C GLY A 100 1.02 29.26 -10.35
N GLU A 101 0.64 28.00 -10.52
CA GLU A 101 0.19 27.11 -9.46
C GLU A 101 1.37 26.31 -8.91
N THR A 102 1.38 26.08 -7.60
CA THR A 102 2.32 25.16 -6.94
C THR A 102 1.50 24.10 -6.20
N LEU A 103 1.60 22.85 -6.64
CA LEU A 103 0.95 21.73 -5.95
C LEU A 103 1.89 21.17 -4.89
N PRO A 104 1.37 20.78 -3.73
CA PRO A 104 2.15 20.00 -2.77
C PRO A 104 2.65 18.70 -3.41
N TRP A 105 3.81 18.21 -2.98
CA TRP A 105 4.41 17.00 -3.54
C TRP A 105 3.52 15.75 -3.42
N TYR A 106 2.71 15.67 -2.35
CA TYR A 106 1.78 14.56 -2.08
C TYR A 106 0.47 14.65 -2.87
N PHE A 107 0.18 15.78 -3.54
CA PHE A 107 -1.12 16.05 -4.17
C PHE A 107 -1.62 14.92 -5.07
N SER A 108 -0.78 14.45 -5.99
CA SER A 108 -1.16 13.39 -6.93
C SER A 108 -1.49 12.05 -6.26
N TYR A 109 -0.81 11.74 -5.17
CA TYR A 109 -1.07 10.52 -4.40
C TYR A 109 -2.39 10.58 -3.67
N VAL A 110 -2.69 11.71 -3.05
CA VAL A 110 -3.97 11.96 -2.36
C VAL A 110 -5.12 11.92 -3.35
N GLU A 111 -5.07 12.69 -4.44
CA GLU A 111 -6.08 12.69 -5.50
C GLU A 111 -6.32 11.28 -6.08
N TYR A 112 -5.25 10.50 -6.25
CA TYR A 112 -5.35 9.13 -6.73
C TYR A 112 -6.14 8.24 -5.76
N LEU A 113 -5.80 8.24 -4.47
CA LEU A 113 -6.51 7.46 -3.46
C LEU A 113 -7.97 7.90 -3.33
N GLU A 114 -8.25 9.20 -3.31
CA GLU A 114 -9.60 9.74 -3.28
C GLU A 114 -10.42 9.32 -4.53
N SER A 115 -9.79 9.24 -5.69
CA SER A 115 -10.44 8.74 -6.92
C SER A 115 -10.84 7.26 -6.83
N LEU A 116 -10.16 6.49 -5.98
CA LEU A 116 -10.52 5.10 -5.64
C LEU A 116 -11.58 5.01 -4.54
N GLY A 117 -12.06 6.16 -4.02
CA GLY A 117 -13.02 6.23 -2.92
C GLY A 117 -12.42 6.06 -1.53
N ILE A 118 -11.10 6.19 -1.40
CA ILE A 118 -10.37 6.11 -0.14
C ILE A 118 -10.26 7.53 0.46
N ASP A 119 -10.80 7.71 1.66
CA ASP A 119 -10.73 8.98 2.38
C ASP A 119 -9.33 9.19 2.95
N VAL A 120 -8.69 10.30 2.59
CA VAL A 120 -7.36 10.66 3.08
C VAL A 120 -7.47 11.84 4.05
N PRO A 121 -7.16 11.66 5.34
CA PRO A 121 -7.16 12.77 6.29
C PRO A 121 -6.21 13.89 5.90
N ASP A 122 -6.14 14.99 6.69
CA ASP A 122 -5.26 16.13 6.41
C ASP A 122 -3.80 15.69 6.15
N PRO A 123 -3.30 15.77 4.90
CA PRO A 123 -2.01 15.22 4.51
C PRO A 123 -0.81 15.90 5.19
N THR A 124 -1.02 17.07 5.80
CA THR A 124 0.04 17.84 6.46
C THR A 124 0.30 17.41 7.90
N LYS A 125 -0.59 16.61 8.47
CA LYS A 125 -0.48 16.13 9.86
C LYS A 125 0.37 14.87 9.96
N GLN A 126 0.93 14.66 11.13
CA GLN A 126 1.55 13.38 11.48
C GLN A 126 0.49 12.27 11.46
N ALA A 127 0.82 11.17 10.81
CA ALA A 127 -0.04 9.99 10.77
C ALA A 127 0.03 9.24 12.11
N THR A 128 -1.12 8.81 12.56
CA THR A 128 -1.21 7.82 13.63
C THR A 128 -0.96 6.41 13.07
N ARG A 129 -0.63 5.45 13.92
CA ARG A 129 -0.50 4.04 13.53
C ARG A 129 -1.81 3.51 12.92
N GLN A 130 -2.96 3.93 13.45
CA GLN A 130 -4.27 3.58 12.91
C GLN A 130 -4.46 4.10 11.48
N GLU A 131 -4.19 5.38 11.22
CA GLU A 131 -4.31 5.96 9.88
C GLU A 131 -3.38 5.29 8.88
N PHE A 132 -2.16 4.93 9.30
CA PHE A 132 -1.23 4.15 8.49
C PHE A 132 -1.85 2.81 8.06
N VAL A 133 -2.36 2.03 9.01
CA VAL A 133 -2.97 0.73 8.74
C VAL A 133 -4.21 0.87 7.88
N THR A 134 -5.11 1.81 8.19
CA THR A 134 -6.35 2.05 7.44
C THR A 134 -6.07 2.38 5.96
N LEU A 135 -5.10 3.27 5.68
CA LEU A 135 -4.75 3.61 4.30
C LEU A 135 -4.12 2.44 3.54
N LEU A 136 -3.30 1.63 4.20
CA LEU A 136 -2.72 0.44 3.56
C LEU A 136 -3.75 -0.68 3.36
N SER A 137 -4.61 -0.95 4.35
CA SER A 137 -5.69 -1.93 4.22
C SER A 137 -6.63 -1.63 3.07
N ALA A 138 -6.89 -0.35 2.81
CA ALA A 138 -7.77 0.07 1.71
C ALA A 138 -7.23 -0.30 0.32
N VAL A 139 -5.93 -0.57 0.18
CA VAL A 139 -5.28 -0.86 -1.11
C VAL A 139 -4.74 -2.29 -1.21
N VAL A 140 -4.59 -3.00 -0.09
CA VAL A 140 -4.08 -4.38 -0.08
C VAL A 140 -5.25 -5.36 -0.22
N PRO A 141 -5.28 -6.21 -1.24
CA PRO A 141 -6.31 -7.25 -1.40
C PRO A 141 -6.31 -8.24 -0.23
N GLU A 142 -7.50 -8.69 0.19
CA GLU A 142 -7.65 -9.63 1.30
C GLU A 142 -6.89 -10.95 1.09
N ASP A 143 -6.78 -11.41 -0.14
CA ASP A 143 -6.06 -12.65 -0.50
C ASP A 143 -4.54 -12.54 -0.34
N MET A 144 -4.00 -11.32 -0.27
CA MET A 144 -2.61 -11.05 0.12
C MET A 144 -2.40 -11.06 1.64
N LEU A 145 -3.48 -10.98 2.43
CA LEU A 145 -3.46 -10.99 3.89
C LEU A 145 -3.74 -12.40 4.45
N SER A 146 -3.02 -13.41 3.96
CA SER A 146 -3.18 -14.78 4.45
C SER A 146 -2.88 -14.87 5.96
N PRO A 147 -3.87 -15.21 6.81
CA PRO A 147 -3.68 -15.19 8.24
C PRO A 147 -2.76 -16.33 8.71
N ILE A 148 -1.76 -15.99 9.51
CA ILE A 148 -0.90 -16.93 10.26
C ILE A 148 -1.32 -16.99 11.73
N ASN A 149 -2.11 -16.03 12.21
CA ASN A 149 -2.69 -15.95 13.53
C ASN A 149 -4.23 -15.99 13.45
N THR A 150 -4.91 -16.16 14.59
CA THR A 150 -6.38 -16.19 14.69
C THR A 150 -6.88 -15.34 15.86
N ILE A 151 -6.31 -14.14 16.02
CA ILE A 151 -6.67 -13.22 17.08
C ILE A 151 -7.93 -12.45 16.69
N THR A 152 -8.89 -12.35 17.60
CA THR A 152 -10.17 -11.65 17.39
C THR A 152 -10.25 -10.30 18.10
N SER A 153 -9.34 -10.02 19.02
CA SER A 153 -9.19 -8.72 19.69
C SER A 153 -7.77 -8.58 20.22
N LEU A 154 -7.28 -7.34 20.29
CA LEU A 154 -6.03 -6.97 20.98
C LEU A 154 -6.40 -6.19 22.25
N PRO A 155 -5.49 -6.08 23.25
CA PRO A 155 -5.78 -5.37 24.48
C PRO A 155 -6.16 -3.90 24.30
N ASP A 156 -5.69 -3.27 23.23
CA ASP A 156 -5.82 -1.83 22.94
C ASP A 156 -6.71 -1.53 21.72
N THR A 157 -7.10 -2.54 20.93
CA THR A 157 -7.91 -2.32 19.73
C THR A 157 -8.75 -3.55 19.33
N GLU A 158 -9.94 -3.28 18.77
CA GLU A 158 -10.79 -4.25 18.07
C GLU A 158 -10.95 -3.86 16.59
N ASP A 159 -10.12 -2.94 16.10
CA ASP A 159 -10.19 -2.46 14.72
C ASP A 159 -9.90 -3.59 13.74
N ALA A 160 -10.78 -3.76 12.74
CA ALA A 160 -10.74 -4.88 11.81
C ALA A 160 -9.48 -4.86 10.92
N ASP A 161 -9.03 -3.67 10.50
CA ASP A 161 -7.84 -3.51 9.65
C ASP A 161 -6.57 -3.85 10.42
N VAL A 162 -6.48 -3.36 11.68
CA VAL A 162 -5.36 -3.70 12.57
C VAL A 162 -5.31 -5.19 12.85
N LEU A 163 -6.46 -5.82 13.11
CA LEU A 163 -6.55 -7.27 13.34
C LEU A 163 -6.18 -8.07 12.09
N ALA A 164 -6.59 -7.63 10.90
CA ALA A 164 -6.22 -8.29 9.64
C ALA A 164 -4.70 -8.28 9.44
N PHE A 165 -4.05 -7.14 9.63
CA PHE A 165 -2.60 -6.99 9.50
C PHE A 165 -1.82 -7.74 10.59
N TYR A 166 -2.34 -7.75 11.83
CA TYR A 166 -1.77 -8.53 12.91
C TYR A 166 -1.89 -10.04 12.64
N ASN A 167 -3.06 -10.49 12.20
CA ASN A 167 -3.29 -11.89 11.86
C ASN A 167 -2.44 -12.35 10.66
N ALA A 168 -2.16 -11.47 9.70
CA ALA A 168 -1.25 -11.75 8.60
C ALA A 168 0.24 -11.70 9.00
N GLY A 169 0.57 -11.32 10.25
CA GLY A 169 1.95 -11.20 10.73
C GLY A 169 2.70 -9.98 10.21
N ILE A 170 1.99 -9.02 9.62
CA ILE A 170 2.56 -7.75 9.11
C ILE A 170 2.77 -6.77 10.26
N LEU A 171 1.84 -6.73 11.20
CA LEU A 171 1.96 -5.97 12.43
C LEU A 171 2.32 -6.90 13.61
N THR A 172 3.15 -6.39 14.49
CA THR A 172 3.43 -6.99 15.80
C THR A 172 3.24 -5.94 16.88
N GLY A 173 2.91 -6.38 18.10
CA GLY A 173 2.92 -5.50 19.25
C GLY A 173 4.33 -5.04 19.61
N VAL A 174 4.41 -4.01 20.45
CA VAL A 174 5.69 -3.46 20.94
C VAL A 174 6.12 -4.06 22.28
N ASP A 175 5.29 -4.88 22.87
CA ASP A 175 5.52 -5.55 24.15
C ASP A 175 5.16 -7.06 24.07
N ASP A 176 5.41 -7.80 25.18
CA ASP A 176 5.10 -9.23 25.29
C ASP A 176 3.60 -9.55 25.22
N TRP A 177 2.73 -8.54 25.24
CA TRP A 177 1.27 -8.64 25.19
C TRP A 177 0.67 -8.27 23.84
N GLY A 178 1.48 -7.81 22.89
CA GLY A 178 1.07 -7.46 21.53
C GLY A 178 0.41 -6.06 21.41
N THR A 179 0.65 -5.16 22.38
CA THR A 179 0.12 -3.78 22.36
C THR A 179 1.12 -2.77 21.77
#